data_9e898678598c525e82d9a71943be06b9
#
_entry.id   9e898678598c525e82d9a71943be06b9
#
_cell.length_a   1.000
_cell.length_b   1.000
_cell.length_c   1.000
_cell.angle_alpha   90.00
_cell.angle_beta   90.00
_cell.angle_gamma   90.00
#
_symmetry.space_group_name_H-M   'P 1'
#
loop_
_entity.id
_entity.type
_entity.pdbx_description
1 polymer ?
#
loop_
_entity_poly.entity_id
_entity_poly.type
_entity_poly.pdbx_seq_one_letter_code
_entity_poly.pdbx_strand_id
1 'polypeptide(L)'
;MWYILETLVKVKNIDEVYVYCSSEEIIPYLPEGIRFLKRSEWLDRDETLGEEIYDAFTKEVDADVYMLAHTTSPFIKEETISSAIEKVTSGEYDSAFSAQKIQTFCWHKGAPLNYDLKKIPQTQKIEPVFVETSAFYIFRKELWTVEHQRVGFNPYMAIIDPIEGIDIDYPEDFEFAEKVISL
;
A
#
# COMPACT_ATOMS: atom_id res chain seq x y z
N MET A 1 2.61 9.35 -9.32
CA MET A 1 3.62 9.64 -8.26
C MET A 1 3.33 10.92 -7.49
N TRP A 2 3.18 12.11 -8.12
CA TRP A 2 3.00 13.40 -7.44
C TRP A 2 1.92 13.37 -6.32
N TYR A 3 0.73 12.90 -6.62
CA TYR A 3 -0.41 12.90 -5.70
C TYR A 3 -0.13 12.14 -4.39
N ILE A 4 0.41 10.94 -4.47
CA ILE A 4 0.74 10.16 -3.25
C ILE A 4 1.82 10.87 -2.42
N LEU A 5 2.83 11.46 -3.05
CA LEU A 5 3.88 12.18 -2.35
C LEU A 5 3.32 13.43 -1.64
N GLU A 6 2.44 14.19 -2.29
CA GLU A 6 1.71 15.32 -1.69
C GLU A 6 0.85 14.89 -0.49
N THR A 7 0.28 13.68 -0.52
CA THR A 7 -0.45 13.14 0.61
C THR A 7 0.50 12.77 1.74
N LEU A 8 1.60 12.07 1.45
CA LEU A 8 2.54 11.60 2.46
C LEU A 8 3.20 12.73 3.25
N VAL A 9 3.55 13.85 2.63
CA VAL A 9 4.15 15.01 3.33
C VAL A 9 3.18 15.72 4.29
N LYS A 10 1.86 15.50 4.14
CA LYS A 10 0.84 16.05 5.03
C LYS A 10 0.59 15.18 6.26
N VAL A 11 0.96 13.90 6.20
CA VAL A 11 0.75 12.94 7.30
C VAL A 11 1.72 13.26 8.45
N LYS A 12 1.19 13.80 9.54
CA LYS A 12 1.99 14.36 10.67
C LYS A 12 2.79 13.32 11.44
N ASN A 13 2.40 12.06 11.41
CA ASN A 13 3.07 10.95 12.09
C ASN A 13 4.01 10.16 11.17
N ILE A 14 4.45 10.77 10.07
CA ILE A 14 5.59 10.34 9.26
C ILE A 14 6.75 11.31 9.52
N ASP A 15 7.90 10.80 9.94
CA ASP A 15 9.08 11.63 10.20
C ASP A 15 9.82 11.98 8.91
N GLU A 16 9.95 11.03 7.97
CA GLU A 16 10.69 11.20 6.73
C GLU A 16 10.03 10.43 5.57
N VAL A 17 9.97 11.07 4.40
CA VAL A 17 9.47 10.46 3.18
C VAL A 17 10.58 10.39 2.15
N TYR A 18 10.81 9.19 1.61
CA TYR A 18 11.83 8.93 0.62
C TYR A 18 11.24 8.51 -0.72
N VAL A 19 11.82 8.98 -1.80
CA VAL A 19 11.71 8.35 -3.12
C VAL A 19 12.97 7.53 -3.34
N TYR A 20 12.85 6.21 -3.27
CA TYR A 20 13.93 5.25 -3.45
C TYR A 20 13.98 4.82 -4.91
N CYS A 21 14.79 5.49 -5.71
CA CYS A 21 14.82 5.37 -7.16
C CYS A 21 16.26 5.35 -7.71
N SER A 22 16.48 4.57 -8.78
CA SER A 22 17.79 4.49 -9.46
C SER A 22 18.07 5.71 -10.33
N SER A 23 17.07 6.41 -10.87
CA SER A 23 17.24 7.58 -11.72
C SER A 23 17.13 8.88 -10.94
N GLU A 24 18.20 9.69 -11.01
CA GLU A 24 18.23 11.04 -10.44
C GLU A 24 17.42 12.06 -11.26
N GLU A 25 17.02 11.72 -12.47
CA GLU A 25 16.19 12.58 -13.32
C GLU A 25 14.82 12.89 -12.69
N ILE A 26 14.40 12.11 -11.69
CA ILE A 26 13.14 12.33 -10.98
C ILE A 26 13.23 13.49 -9.97
N ILE A 27 14.42 13.85 -9.50
CA ILE A 27 14.64 14.84 -8.44
C ILE A 27 13.93 16.18 -8.71
N PRO A 28 13.96 16.78 -9.91
CA PRO A 28 13.29 18.04 -10.18
C PRO A 28 11.76 17.99 -10.07
N TYR A 29 11.19 16.80 -10.02
CA TYR A 29 9.73 16.57 -9.95
C TYR A 29 9.25 16.19 -8.55
N LEU A 30 10.14 16.14 -7.55
CA LEU A 30 9.76 15.80 -6.17
C LEU A 30 9.16 17.02 -5.47
N PRO A 31 8.04 16.84 -4.72
CA PRO A 31 7.53 17.86 -3.83
C PRO A 31 8.54 18.26 -2.75
N GLU A 32 8.38 19.45 -2.20
CA GLU A 32 9.13 19.88 -1.02
C GLU A 32 8.87 18.91 0.16
N GLY A 33 9.91 18.60 0.93
CA GLY A 33 9.84 17.66 2.05
C GLY A 33 10.13 16.20 1.68
N ILE A 34 10.25 15.88 0.39
CA ILE A 34 10.62 14.54 -0.07
C ILE A 34 12.14 14.43 -0.18
N ARG A 35 12.71 13.35 0.37
CA ARG A 35 14.11 13.00 0.20
C ARG A 35 14.31 12.03 -0.95
N PHE A 36 15.28 12.30 -1.79
CA PHE A 36 15.73 11.33 -2.78
C PHE A 36 16.79 10.42 -2.16
N LEU A 37 16.59 9.10 -2.29
CA LEU A 37 17.58 8.09 -1.93
C LEU A 37 17.91 7.26 -3.16
N LYS A 38 19.22 7.26 -3.55
CA LYS A 38 19.68 6.56 -4.75
C LYS A 38 19.58 5.05 -4.56
N ARG A 39 18.75 4.39 -5.36
CA ARG A 39 18.66 2.93 -5.42
C ARG A 39 19.69 2.37 -6.41
N SER A 40 20.24 1.21 -6.10
CA SER A 40 21.10 0.48 -7.05
C SER A 40 20.30 0.09 -8.30
N GLU A 41 20.87 0.34 -9.49
CA GLU A 41 20.30 -0.09 -10.78
C GLU A 41 20.16 -1.62 -10.87
N TRP A 42 20.89 -2.37 -10.06
CA TRP A 42 20.76 -3.82 -9.97
C TRP A 42 19.35 -4.24 -9.51
N LEU A 43 18.66 -3.38 -8.76
CA LEU A 43 17.28 -3.60 -8.30
C LEU A 43 16.21 -3.20 -9.33
N ASP A 44 16.59 -2.75 -10.52
CA ASP A 44 15.66 -2.40 -11.60
C ASP A 44 15.36 -3.56 -12.56
N ARG A 45 15.91 -4.73 -12.30
CA ARG A 45 15.70 -5.92 -13.13
C ARG A 45 14.28 -6.45 -12.98
N ASP A 46 13.74 -7.03 -14.04
CA ASP A 46 12.40 -7.63 -14.06
C ASP A 46 12.22 -8.76 -13.04
N GLU A 47 13.33 -9.46 -12.69
CA GLU A 47 13.31 -10.56 -11.72
C GLU A 47 13.45 -10.10 -10.27
N THR A 48 13.67 -8.80 -10.02
CA THR A 48 13.84 -8.26 -8.68
C THR A 48 12.56 -8.45 -7.85
N LEU A 49 12.69 -9.14 -6.74
CA LEU A 49 11.60 -9.33 -5.81
C LEU A 49 11.42 -8.10 -4.90
N GLY A 50 10.19 -7.82 -4.49
CA GLY A 50 9.90 -6.70 -3.58
C GLY A 50 10.72 -6.75 -2.29
N GLU A 51 10.97 -7.95 -1.77
CA GLU A 51 11.80 -8.19 -0.58
C GLU A 51 13.25 -7.72 -0.74
N GLU A 52 13.84 -7.80 -1.94
CA GLU A 52 15.19 -7.30 -2.20
C GLU A 52 15.25 -5.77 -2.09
N ILE A 53 14.16 -5.09 -2.49
CA ILE A 53 14.02 -3.63 -2.38
C ILE A 53 13.88 -3.23 -0.90
N TYR A 54 13.07 -3.96 -0.12
CA TYR A 54 12.90 -3.69 1.31
C TYR A 54 14.19 -3.92 2.08
N ASP A 55 14.89 -5.02 1.79
CA ASP A 55 16.19 -5.33 2.38
C ASP A 55 17.24 -4.24 2.11
N ALA A 56 17.27 -3.73 0.89
CA ALA A 56 18.19 -2.66 0.53
C ALA A 56 17.84 -1.36 1.26
N PHE A 57 16.55 -0.96 1.24
CA PHE A 57 16.09 0.26 1.87
C PHE A 57 16.31 0.27 3.40
N THR A 58 15.93 -0.81 4.08
CA THR A 58 16.03 -0.91 5.55
C THR A 58 17.47 -1.00 6.07
N LYS A 59 18.44 -1.31 5.21
CA LYS A 59 19.88 -1.23 5.53
C LYS A 59 20.42 0.20 5.45
N GLU A 60 19.82 1.05 4.62
CA GLU A 60 20.25 2.43 4.40
C GLU A 60 19.53 3.41 5.34
N VAL A 61 18.27 3.14 5.65
CA VAL A 61 17.43 3.99 6.51
C VAL A 61 17.07 3.22 7.77
N ASP A 62 17.46 3.73 8.93
CA ASP A 62 17.13 3.15 10.23
C ASP A 62 15.87 3.81 10.80
N ALA A 63 14.82 3.02 11.03
CA ALA A 63 13.54 3.46 11.59
C ALA A 63 12.89 2.34 12.41
N ASP A 64 12.03 2.69 13.36
CA ASP A 64 11.27 1.72 14.16
C ASP A 64 10.10 1.13 13.39
N VAL A 65 9.51 1.93 12.50
CA VAL A 65 8.38 1.55 11.65
C VAL A 65 8.65 2.01 10.22
N TYR A 66 8.44 1.14 9.28
CA TYR A 66 8.55 1.43 7.85
C TYR A 66 7.17 1.46 7.20
N MET A 67 7.02 2.33 6.23
CA MET A 67 5.87 2.35 5.34
C MET A 67 6.34 2.28 3.89
N LEU A 68 5.85 1.29 3.16
CA LEU A 68 5.90 1.28 1.71
C LEU A 68 4.61 1.90 1.18
N ALA A 69 4.70 2.87 0.30
CA ALA A 69 3.58 3.43 -0.44
C ALA A 69 3.82 3.28 -1.95
N HIS A 70 2.82 2.78 -2.67
CA HIS A 70 2.91 2.61 -4.11
C HIS A 70 2.54 3.91 -4.83
N THR A 71 3.36 4.29 -5.79
CA THR A 71 3.17 5.52 -6.59
C THR A 71 1.99 5.43 -7.55
N THR A 72 1.49 4.24 -7.76
CA THR A 72 0.33 3.90 -8.60
C THR A 72 -1.02 4.09 -7.92
N SER A 73 -1.04 4.41 -6.60
CA SER A 73 -2.25 4.62 -5.80
C SER A 73 -2.44 6.11 -5.46
N PRO A 74 -2.92 6.94 -6.42
CA PRO A 74 -2.89 8.41 -6.27
C PRO A 74 -3.95 8.99 -5.33
N PHE A 75 -4.98 8.21 -4.94
CA PHE A 75 -6.15 8.72 -4.23
C PHE A 75 -6.20 8.36 -2.75
N ILE A 76 -5.17 7.69 -2.25
CA ILE A 76 -5.12 7.33 -0.82
C ILE A 76 -5.13 8.58 0.06
N LYS A 77 -5.92 8.56 1.13
CA LYS A 77 -6.12 9.72 2.00
C LYS A 77 -5.14 9.79 3.15
N GLU A 78 -4.83 11.01 3.56
CA GLU A 78 -4.00 11.32 4.72
C GLU A 78 -4.53 10.65 5.99
N GLU A 79 -5.85 10.74 6.23
CA GLU A 79 -6.50 10.20 7.42
C GLU A 79 -6.40 8.67 7.49
N THR A 80 -6.50 8.00 6.33
CA THR A 80 -6.37 6.55 6.22
C THR A 80 -4.96 6.10 6.61
N ILE A 81 -3.95 6.77 6.07
CA ILE A 81 -2.53 6.50 6.39
C ILE A 81 -2.25 6.78 7.86
N SER A 82 -2.63 7.97 8.35
CA SER A 82 -2.39 8.39 9.74
C SER A 82 -2.99 7.41 10.74
N SER A 83 -4.24 7.00 10.53
CA SER A 83 -4.92 6.01 11.38
C SER A 83 -4.20 4.65 11.36
N ALA A 84 -3.76 4.19 10.19
CA ALA A 84 -3.04 2.92 10.09
C ALA A 84 -1.67 2.96 10.78
N ILE A 85 -0.93 4.08 10.70
CA ILE A 85 0.32 4.28 11.42
C ILE A 85 0.08 4.25 12.95
N GLU A 86 -0.95 4.94 13.44
CA GLU A 86 -1.31 4.95 14.86
C GLU A 86 -1.60 3.54 15.39
N LYS A 87 -2.28 2.71 14.61
CA LYS A 87 -2.58 1.32 14.97
C LYS A 87 -1.31 0.48 15.15
N VAL A 88 -0.31 0.68 14.30
CA VAL A 88 0.97 -0.03 14.40
C VAL A 88 1.85 0.56 15.50
N THR A 89 1.98 1.88 15.57
CA THR A 89 2.88 2.54 16.56
C THR A 89 2.38 2.38 18.00
N SER A 90 1.06 2.32 18.24
CA SER A 90 0.49 2.03 19.57
C SER A 90 0.80 0.62 20.06
N GLY A 91 1.18 -0.31 19.19
CA GLY A 91 1.41 -1.72 19.51
C GLY A 91 0.13 -2.57 19.55
N GLU A 92 -1.01 -2.02 19.16
CA GLU A 92 -2.25 -2.78 19.03
C GLU A 92 -2.15 -3.81 17.89
N TYR A 93 -1.42 -3.45 16.81
CA TYR A 93 -1.15 -4.33 15.66
C TYR A 93 0.36 -4.35 15.37
N ASP A 94 0.82 -5.43 14.73
CA ASP A 94 2.23 -5.60 14.34
C ASP A 94 2.55 -4.99 12.97
N SER A 95 1.52 -4.86 12.13
CA SER A 95 1.59 -4.33 10.77
C SER A 95 0.25 -3.77 10.33
N ALA A 96 0.21 -3.09 9.19
CA ALA A 96 -1.01 -2.64 8.55
C ALA A 96 -0.88 -2.68 7.02
N PHE A 97 -2.01 -2.84 6.33
CA PHE A 97 -2.09 -2.74 4.88
C PHE A 97 -3.45 -2.23 4.43
N SER A 98 -3.51 -1.67 3.23
CA SER A 98 -4.74 -1.20 2.60
C SER A 98 -5.50 -2.34 1.94
N ALA A 99 -6.82 -2.38 2.14
CA ALA A 99 -7.68 -3.39 1.53
C ALA A 99 -9.07 -2.84 1.16
N GLN A 100 -9.68 -3.42 0.15
CA GLN A 100 -11.08 -3.19 -0.19
C GLN A 100 -11.95 -4.33 0.28
N LYS A 101 -13.14 -3.98 0.78
CA LYS A 101 -14.19 -4.93 1.13
C LYS A 101 -15.03 -5.25 -0.11
N ILE A 102 -15.04 -6.51 -0.53
CA ILE A 102 -15.84 -7.01 -1.64
C ILE A 102 -17.07 -7.73 -1.09
N GLN A 103 -18.24 -7.11 -1.24
CA GLN A 103 -19.53 -7.61 -0.73
C GLN A 103 -20.36 -8.20 -1.87
N THR A 104 -19.80 -9.25 -2.52
CA THR A 104 -20.46 -9.98 -3.63
C THR A 104 -20.05 -11.44 -3.64
N PHE A 105 -20.67 -12.23 -4.52
CA PHE A 105 -20.33 -13.65 -4.73
C PHE A 105 -18.93 -13.76 -5.36
N CYS A 106 -18.03 -14.41 -4.64
CA CYS A 106 -16.66 -14.62 -5.08
C CYS A 106 -16.38 -16.08 -5.40
N TRP A 107 -15.53 -16.30 -6.41
CA TRP A 107 -15.11 -17.63 -6.84
C TRP A 107 -13.59 -17.76 -6.81
N HIS A 108 -13.11 -18.95 -6.43
CA HIS A 108 -11.69 -19.28 -6.45
C HIS A 108 -11.52 -20.73 -6.97
N LYS A 109 -10.61 -20.90 -7.93
CA LYS A 109 -10.31 -22.24 -8.54
C LYS A 109 -11.55 -23.02 -8.98
N GLY A 110 -12.55 -22.31 -9.56
CA GLY A 110 -13.78 -22.94 -10.07
C GLY A 110 -14.82 -23.31 -9.02
N ALA A 111 -14.65 -22.85 -7.78
CA ALA A 111 -15.62 -23.04 -6.67
C ALA A 111 -16.02 -21.72 -6.03
N PRO A 112 -17.24 -21.60 -5.47
CA PRO A 112 -17.63 -20.44 -4.70
C PRO A 112 -16.76 -20.32 -3.44
N LEU A 113 -16.32 -19.08 -3.14
CA LEU A 113 -15.47 -18.80 -2.00
C LEU A 113 -16.26 -18.48 -0.72
N ASN A 114 -17.34 -17.73 -0.84
CA ASN A 114 -18.05 -17.12 0.29
C ASN A 114 -19.56 -17.38 0.32
N TYR A 115 -20.05 -18.40 -0.40
CA TYR A 115 -21.44 -18.82 -0.34
C TYR A 115 -21.65 -20.29 -0.72
N ASP A 116 -22.81 -20.87 -0.37
CA ASP A 116 -23.21 -22.22 -0.73
C ASP A 116 -24.10 -22.18 -1.99
N LEU A 117 -23.76 -22.98 -3.03
CA LEU A 117 -24.55 -23.10 -4.26
C LEU A 117 -25.97 -23.60 -4.03
N LYS A 118 -26.21 -24.38 -2.97
CA LYS A 118 -27.55 -24.92 -2.63
C LYS A 118 -28.40 -23.96 -1.81
N LYS A 119 -27.74 -22.92 -1.21
CA LYS A 119 -28.41 -21.95 -0.35
C LYS A 119 -27.88 -20.56 -0.64
N ILE A 120 -28.36 -19.98 -1.75
CA ILE A 120 -27.90 -18.67 -2.24
C ILE A 120 -28.47 -17.55 -1.36
N PRO A 121 -27.67 -16.85 -0.56
CA PRO A 121 -28.10 -15.73 0.27
C PRO A 121 -28.21 -14.44 -0.55
N GLN A 122 -28.80 -13.41 0.06
CA GLN A 122 -28.66 -12.05 -0.45
C GLN A 122 -27.22 -11.59 -0.30
N THR A 123 -26.68 -10.84 -1.26
CA THR A 123 -25.27 -10.37 -1.26
C THR A 123 -24.92 -9.59 0.01
N GLN A 124 -25.86 -8.84 0.57
CA GLN A 124 -25.68 -8.07 1.82
C GLN A 124 -25.50 -8.94 3.07
N LYS A 125 -25.81 -10.24 2.97
CA LYS A 125 -25.79 -11.21 4.10
C LYS A 125 -24.65 -12.21 4.00
N ILE A 126 -23.89 -12.21 2.90
CA ILE A 126 -22.73 -13.08 2.78
C ILE A 126 -21.54 -12.49 3.54
N GLU A 127 -20.62 -13.35 3.92
CA GLU A 127 -19.35 -12.90 4.47
C GLU A 127 -18.53 -12.19 3.38
N PRO A 128 -18.04 -10.96 3.62
CA PRO A 128 -17.26 -10.24 2.62
C PRO A 128 -15.89 -10.89 2.42
N VAL A 129 -15.35 -10.72 1.23
CA VAL A 129 -13.93 -10.99 0.92
C VAL A 129 -13.18 -9.67 0.96
N PHE A 130 -11.96 -9.69 1.47
CA PHE A 130 -11.08 -8.54 1.47
C PHE A 130 -9.95 -8.75 0.44
N VAL A 131 -9.66 -7.71 -0.33
CA VAL A 131 -8.63 -7.72 -1.37
C VAL A 131 -7.61 -6.66 -1.03
N GLU A 132 -6.32 -7.04 -0.94
CA GLU A 132 -5.23 -6.07 -0.81
C GLU A 132 -5.21 -5.15 -2.01
N THR A 133 -5.15 -3.84 -1.76
CA THR A 133 -5.08 -2.83 -2.84
C THR A 133 -3.66 -2.38 -3.12
N SER A 134 -2.72 -2.86 -2.33
CA SER A 134 -1.29 -2.51 -2.41
C SER A 134 -0.96 -1.02 -2.24
N ALA A 135 -1.93 -0.15 -1.94
CA ALA A 135 -1.65 1.28 -1.82
C ALA A 135 -0.58 1.58 -0.76
N PHE A 136 -0.62 0.85 0.36
CA PHE A 136 0.47 0.90 1.35
C PHE A 136 0.57 -0.37 2.19
N TYR A 137 1.78 -0.57 2.76
CA TYR A 137 2.10 -1.53 3.81
C TYR A 137 2.90 -0.83 4.90
N ILE A 138 2.52 -1.03 6.17
CA ILE A 138 3.20 -0.47 7.34
C ILE A 138 3.60 -1.63 8.24
N PHE A 139 4.86 -1.67 8.65
CA PHE A 139 5.39 -2.76 9.47
C PHE A 139 6.49 -2.28 10.40
N ARG A 140 6.61 -2.93 11.55
CA ARG A 140 7.71 -2.69 12.49
C ARG A 140 9.02 -3.26 11.96
N LYS A 141 10.11 -2.62 12.30
CA LYS A 141 11.47 -3.06 11.94
C LYS A 141 11.71 -4.54 12.30
N GLU A 142 11.31 -4.95 13.49
CA GLU A 142 11.50 -6.32 13.97
C GLU A 142 10.78 -7.35 13.08
N LEU A 143 9.57 -7.01 12.61
CA LEU A 143 8.83 -7.89 11.73
C LEU A 143 9.60 -8.17 10.43
N TRP A 144 10.26 -7.14 9.88
CA TRP A 144 11.09 -7.33 8.70
C TRP A 144 12.40 -8.04 9.00
N THR A 145 13.14 -7.60 10.03
CA THR A 145 14.49 -8.13 10.31
C THR A 145 14.52 -9.54 10.86
N VAL A 146 13.43 -10.00 11.49
CA VAL A 146 13.33 -11.35 12.09
C VAL A 146 12.53 -12.30 11.20
N GLU A 147 11.36 -11.88 10.74
CA GLU A 147 10.41 -12.73 10.04
C GLU A 147 10.45 -12.56 8.51
N HIS A 148 11.10 -11.51 8.00
CA HIS A 148 11.12 -11.13 6.58
C HIS A 148 9.70 -10.97 5.99
N GLN A 149 8.80 -10.38 6.76
CA GLN A 149 7.40 -10.18 6.38
C GLN A 149 7.01 -8.70 6.49
N ARG A 150 6.26 -8.21 5.51
CA ARG A 150 5.62 -6.87 5.54
C ARG A 150 4.22 -6.89 6.12
N VAL A 151 3.61 -8.07 6.19
CA VAL A 151 2.32 -8.32 6.84
C VAL A 151 2.56 -9.38 7.91
N GLY A 152 2.30 -9.03 9.16
CA GLY A 152 2.61 -9.86 10.31
C GLY A 152 1.49 -10.83 10.71
N PHE A 153 1.51 -11.22 11.98
CA PHE A 153 0.59 -12.21 12.53
C PHE A 153 -0.71 -11.58 13.08
N ASN A 154 -0.68 -10.27 13.37
CA ASN A 154 -1.83 -9.48 13.83
C ASN A 154 -1.90 -8.15 13.04
N PRO A 155 -2.20 -8.20 11.73
CA PRO A 155 -2.20 -7.00 10.89
C PRO A 155 -3.49 -6.19 11.06
N TYR A 156 -3.37 -4.86 11.05
CA TYR A 156 -4.49 -3.96 10.85
C TYR A 156 -4.84 -3.87 9.37
N MET A 157 -6.06 -4.26 9.02
CA MET A 157 -6.59 -4.12 7.67
C MET A 157 -7.30 -2.76 7.56
N ALA A 158 -6.64 -1.79 6.94
CA ALA A 158 -7.23 -0.48 6.65
C ALA A 158 -8.20 -0.61 5.48
N ILE A 159 -9.50 -0.65 5.79
CA ILE A 159 -10.53 -0.75 4.75
C ILE A 159 -10.72 0.61 4.11
N ILE A 160 -10.46 0.68 2.80
CA ILE A 160 -10.54 1.90 2.00
C ILE A 160 -11.74 1.85 1.04
N ASP A 161 -12.20 3.03 0.63
CA ASP A 161 -13.27 3.15 -0.36
C ASP A 161 -12.78 2.82 -1.78
N PRO A 162 -13.68 2.59 -2.74
CA PRO A 162 -13.30 2.22 -4.11
C PRO A 162 -12.44 3.27 -4.84
N ILE A 163 -12.55 4.56 -4.49
CA ILE A 163 -11.75 5.63 -5.10
C ILE A 163 -10.33 5.61 -4.53
N GLU A 164 -10.18 5.51 -3.21
CA GLU A 164 -8.87 5.35 -2.59
C GLU A 164 -8.13 4.10 -3.08
N GLY A 165 -8.87 3.06 -3.43
CA GLY A 165 -8.31 1.80 -3.89
C GLY A 165 -8.04 1.72 -5.40
N ILE A 166 -8.12 2.83 -6.14
CA ILE A 166 -7.72 2.86 -7.54
C ILE A 166 -6.21 2.70 -7.63
N ASP A 167 -5.78 1.68 -8.36
CA ASP A 167 -4.38 1.42 -8.70
C ASP A 167 -4.18 1.60 -10.21
N ILE A 168 -3.08 2.18 -10.64
CA ILE A 168 -2.77 2.50 -12.04
C ILE A 168 -1.72 1.52 -12.56
N ASP A 169 -2.17 0.39 -13.09
CA ASP A 169 -1.32 -0.64 -13.70
C ASP A 169 -1.32 -0.55 -15.23
N TYR A 170 -2.42 -0.10 -15.81
CA TYR A 170 -2.63 -0.06 -17.26
C TYR A 170 -3.01 1.35 -17.74
N PRO A 171 -2.85 1.66 -19.06
CA PRO A 171 -3.24 2.95 -19.61
C PRO A 171 -4.70 3.34 -19.34
N GLU A 172 -5.61 2.36 -19.33
CA GLU A 172 -7.03 2.54 -19.07
C GLU A 172 -7.29 3.02 -17.62
N ASP A 173 -6.50 2.53 -16.66
CA ASP A 173 -6.57 2.98 -15.26
C ASP A 173 -6.16 4.45 -15.13
N PHE A 174 -5.13 4.85 -15.90
CA PHE A 174 -4.68 6.24 -15.93
C PHE A 174 -5.78 7.16 -16.49
N GLU A 175 -6.42 6.79 -17.61
CA GLU A 175 -7.54 7.55 -18.18
C GLU A 175 -8.73 7.63 -17.21
N PHE A 176 -8.98 6.56 -16.43
CA PHE A 176 -10.01 6.56 -15.41
C PHE A 176 -9.64 7.49 -14.25
N ALA A 177 -8.42 7.43 -13.77
CA ALA A 177 -7.90 8.28 -12.71
C ALA A 177 -7.97 9.78 -13.09
N GLU A 178 -7.63 10.16 -14.33
CA GLU A 178 -7.76 11.53 -14.82
C GLU A 178 -9.21 12.04 -14.76
N LYS A 179 -10.18 11.20 -15.10
CA LYS A 179 -11.61 11.56 -15.00
C LYS A 179 -12.04 11.76 -13.54
N VAL A 180 -11.57 10.91 -12.63
CA VAL A 180 -11.87 11.03 -11.20
C VAL A 180 -11.30 12.31 -10.60
N ILE A 181 -10.09 12.70 -10.97
CA ILE A 181 -9.46 13.97 -10.53
C ILE A 181 -10.22 15.21 -11.04
N SER A 182 -10.90 15.07 -12.19
CA SER A 182 -11.61 16.18 -12.82
C SER A 182 -13.01 16.44 -12.24
N LEU A 183 -13.49 15.60 -11.33
CA LEU A 183 -14.79 15.73 -10.65
C LEU A 183 -14.69 16.64 -9.44
#